data_c82f36d6e629f1ebc1d5104cf16fd627
#
_entry.id   c82f36d6e629f1ebc1d5104cf16fd627
#
_cell.length_a   1.000
_cell.length_b   1.000
_cell.length_c   1.000
_cell.angle_alpha   90.00
_cell.angle_beta   90.00
_cell.angle_gamma   90.00
#
_symmetry.space_group_name_H-M   'P 1'
#
loop_
_entity.id
_entity.type
_entity.pdbx_description
1 polymer ?
#
loop_
_entity_poly.entity_id
_entity_poly.type
_entity_poly.pdbx_seq_one_letter_code
_entity_poly.pdbx_strand_id
1 'polypeptide(L)'
;MNRYFVGVDLGATSGRVILATLCGDGIALEVLHRFPNRLLSIGGKYYWNIYSLYEEILHGLTLAGQRRIPVDSIGIDTWGVDMACVAADGTLAGLPRAYRDPYTNGVPEEFFRKIPRQEVYRRTGIQIMNFNSLFQLRAARGEGMSALENAASVLFMPDALSYLLTGEKVCEYTILSTSQFMDPRTREIDGALLLREAGVDPALFPRVVMPGRRIGALCDAVARQTGLGAVPVVAVAGHDTASAVAAVPARNGRFAYLSSGTWSLMGIEVPEPIITEESYAMNFTNEGGVDGTVRFLKNITGMWLLEQCRAVWSRQGREYSYEEIVRMTEGAALSPGVIDPDAAEFAAPTDMPQAIRTWCAAHGVPVPADDAALMRLIFDSLAAKYAEVLGKLRRLAPFEIECLHVIGGGAQNDLLNRMTADAVGIPVVAGPAEATALGNIMVQARAAGVVSSLAEMRRYIGRSIETKTYQPKK
;
A
#
# COMPACT_ATOMS: atom_id res chain seq x y z
N MET A 1 -13.92 -27.16 -12.41
CA MET A 1 -14.95 -26.62 -11.50
C MET A 1 -14.60 -25.18 -11.20
N ASN A 2 -15.55 -24.26 -11.25
CA ASN A 2 -15.27 -22.86 -10.90
C ASN A 2 -15.02 -22.73 -9.39
N ARG A 3 -14.12 -21.84 -9.04
CA ARG A 3 -13.84 -21.43 -7.66
C ARG A 3 -14.17 -19.94 -7.52
N TYR A 4 -14.72 -19.56 -6.38
CA TYR A 4 -15.23 -18.21 -6.16
C TYR A 4 -14.63 -17.61 -4.90
N PHE A 5 -14.03 -16.45 -5.03
CA PHE A 5 -13.37 -15.75 -3.92
C PHE A 5 -13.88 -14.32 -3.84
N VAL A 6 -14.01 -13.79 -2.64
CA VAL A 6 -14.34 -12.39 -2.44
C VAL A 6 -13.12 -11.66 -1.87
N GLY A 7 -12.63 -10.67 -2.59
CA GLY A 7 -11.58 -9.75 -2.14
C GLY A 7 -12.18 -8.43 -1.70
N VAL A 8 -11.72 -7.92 -0.55
CA VAL A 8 -11.98 -6.56 -0.08
C VAL A 8 -10.67 -5.82 -0.16
N ASP A 9 -10.60 -4.83 -1.05
CA ASP A 9 -9.42 -4.01 -1.32
C ASP A 9 -9.71 -2.56 -0.91
N LEU A 10 -9.06 -2.10 0.15
CA LEU A 10 -9.26 -0.78 0.75
C LEU A 10 -8.01 0.09 0.61
N GLY A 11 -8.06 1.05 -0.29
CA GLY A 11 -7.06 2.12 -0.35
C GLY A 11 -7.41 3.29 0.56
N ALA A 12 -6.48 4.25 0.68
CA ALA A 12 -6.65 5.44 1.50
C ALA A 12 -7.76 6.41 1.03
N THR A 13 -8.32 6.23 -0.17
CA THR A 13 -9.35 7.13 -0.74
C THR A 13 -10.59 6.41 -1.22
N SER A 14 -10.53 5.10 -1.45
CA SER A 14 -11.66 4.30 -1.92
C SER A 14 -11.51 2.84 -1.49
N GLY A 15 -12.63 2.13 -1.44
CA GLY A 15 -12.68 0.70 -1.20
C GLY A 15 -13.48 -0.03 -2.27
N ARG A 16 -13.25 -1.33 -2.40
CA ARG A 16 -13.96 -2.22 -3.32
C ARG A 16 -14.22 -3.58 -2.70
N VAL A 17 -15.36 -4.15 -3.00
CA VAL A 17 -15.64 -5.58 -2.80
C VAL A 17 -15.71 -6.23 -4.17
N ILE A 18 -14.90 -7.24 -4.40
CA ILE A 18 -14.66 -7.85 -5.70
C ILE A 18 -14.95 -9.34 -5.62
N LEU A 19 -15.77 -9.84 -6.52
CA LEU A 19 -15.96 -11.27 -6.74
C LEU A 19 -15.00 -11.74 -7.82
N ALA A 20 -14.19 -12.73 -7.50
CA ALA A 20 -13.33 -13.41 -8.47
C ALA A 20 -13.87 -14.80 -8.80
N THR A 21 -13.88 -15.12 -10.08
CA THR A 21 -14.14 -16.46 -10.59
C THR A 21 -12.87 -17.03 -11.21
N LEU A 22 -12.38 -18.14 -10.67
CA LEU A 22 -11.28 -18.89 -11.23
C LEU A 22 -11.84 -20.11 -11.98
N CYS A 23 -11.55 -20.22 -13.28
CA CYS A 23 -12.00 -21.32 -14.14
C CYS A 23 -10.88 -21.74 -15.08
N GLY A 24 -10.41 -22.98 -14.97
CA GLY A 24 -9.21 -23.42 -15.70
C GLY A 24 -8.01 -22.53 -15.37
N ASP A 25 -7.41 -21.94 -16.40
CA ASP A 25 -6.28 -20.98 -16.24
C ASP A 25 -6.73 -19.52 -16.24
N GLY A 26 -8.05 -19.24 -16.21
CA GLY A 26 -8.61 -17.89 -16.32
C GLY A 26 -9.06 -17.30 -14.98
N ILE A 27 -8.87 -15.99 -14.82
CA ILE A 27 -9.40 -15.18 -13.71
C ILE A 27 -10.34 -14.13 -14.28
N ALA A 28 -11.57 -14.10 -13.78
CA ALA A 28 -12.50 -13.02 -14.03
C ALA A 28 -12.75 -12.26 -12.72
N LEU A 29 -12.62 -10.95 -12.75
CA LEU A 29 -12.90 -10.06 -11.63
C LEU A 29 -14.17 -9.26 -11.91
N GLU A 30 -15.10 -9.25 -10.97
CA GLU A 30 -16.32 -8.43 -10.99
C GLU A 30 -16.33 -7.54 -9.75
N VAL A 31 -16.31 -6.22 -9.94
CA VAL A 31 -16.48 -5.26 -8.83
C VAL A 31 -17.95 -5.25 -8.44
N LEU A 32 -18.28 -5.87 -7.32
CA LEU A 32 -19.65 -5.91 -6.79
C LEU A 32 -20.05 -4.57 -6.18
N HIS A 33 -19.12 -3.92 -5.50
CA HIS A 33 -19.36 -2.66 -4.82
C HIS A 33 -18.10 -1.82 -4.78
N ARG A 34 -18.25 -0.51 -5.02
CA ARG A 34 -17.17 0.49 -4.90
C ARG A 34 -17.69 1.65 -4.06
N PHE A 35 -16.88 2.12 -3.14
CA PHE A 35 -17.24 3.18 -2.20
C PHE A 35 -16.06 4.10 -1.89
N PRO A 36 -16.32 5.35 -1.50
CA PRO A 36 -15.27 6.26 -1.06
C PRO A 36 -14.80 5.90 0.35
N ASN A 37 -13.50 6.00 0.60
CA ASN A 37 -12.93 6.00 1.95
C ASN A 37 -12.63 7.45 2.33
N ARG A 38 -13.40 8.01 3.26
CA ARG A 38 -13.30 9.41 3.64
C ARG A 38 -12.74 9.54 5.05
N LEU A 39 -11.77 10.45 5.20
CA LEU A 39 -11.33 10.88 6.51
C LEU A 39 -12.42 11.71 7.20
N LEU A 40 -12.65 11.44 8.48
CA LEU A 40 -13.44 12.30 9.35
C LEU A 40 -12.53 13.32 10.01
N SER A 41 -12.91 14.59 9.93
CA SER A 41 -12.27 15.67 10.71
C SER A 41 -13.17 16.01 11.90
N ILE A 42 -12.70 15.69 13.10
CA ILE A 42 -13.45 15.90 14.36
C ILE A 42 -12.53 16.60 15.35
N GLY A 43 -12.90 17.82 15.77
CA GLY A 43 -12.11 18.59 16.73
C GLY A 43 -10.67 18.86 16.27
N GLY A 44 -10.43 19.03 14.96
CA GLY A 44 -9.12 19.26 14.38
C GLY A 44 -8.26 18.01 14.23
N LYS A 45 -8.80 16.84 14.51
CA LYS A 45 -8.14 15.53 14.40
C LYS A 45 -8.74 14.72 13.25
N TYR A 46 -7.92 13.87 12.62
CA TYR A 46 -8.35 13.03 11.49
C TYR A 46 -8.49 11.57 11.91
N TYR A 47 -9.63 10.97 11.53
CA TYR A 47 -9.98 9.59 11.87
C TYR A 47 -10.47 8.83 10.65
N TRP A 48 -10.28 7.50 10.66
CA TRP A 48 -10.97 6.58 9.77
C TRP A 48 -12.33 6.20 10.34
N ASN A 49 -13.38 6.25 9.51
CA ASN A 49 -14.69 5.74 9.91
C ASN A 49 -14.76 4.22 9.66
N ILE A 50 -14.16 3.46 10.55
CA ILE A 50 -14.09 1.99 10.42
C ILE A 50 -15.48 1.34 10.38
N TYR A 51 -16.48 1.93 11.05
CA TYR A 51 -17.84 1.41 11.02
C TYR A 51 -18.49 1.61 9.65
N SER A 52 -18.28 2.74 9.00
CA SER A 52 -18.76 2.95 7.64
C SER A 52 -18.06 1.98 6.66
N LEU A 53 -16.75 1.75 6.82
CA LEU A 53 -16.04 0.75 6.01
C LEU A 53 -16.62 -0.66 6.21
N TYR A 54 -16.94 -1.01 7.44
CA TYR A 54 -17.58 -2.28 7.77
C TYR A 54 -18.97 -2.42 7.13
N GLU A 55 -19.81 -1.37 7.18
CA GLU A 55 -21.13 -1.35 6.52
C GLU A 55 -21.00 -1.53 5.00
N GLU A 56 -20.06 -0.84 4.37
CA GLU A 56 -19.80 -0.96 2.93
C GLU A 56 -19.30 -2.38 2.55
N ILE A 57 -18.47 -2.98 3.40
CA ILE A 57 -18.05 -4.38 3.23
C ILE A 57 -19.25 -5.31 3.33
N LEU A 58 -20.10 -5.16 4.34
CA LEU A 58 -21.32 -5.97 4.51
C LEU A 58 -22.26 -5.82 3.31
N HIS A 59 -22.39 -4.61 2.77
CA HIS A 59 -23.16 -4.38 1.56
C HIS A 59 -22.61 -5.20 0.37
N GLY A 60 -21.30 -5.11 0.11
CA GLY A 60 -20.66 -5.88 -0.94
C GLY A 60 -20.74 -7.39 -0.74
N LEU A 61 -20.60 -7.88 0.50
CA LEU A 61 -20.77 -9.29 0.85
C LEU A 61 -22.23 -9.75 0.63
N THR A 62 -23.21 -8.90 0.92
CA THR A 62 -24.63 -9.18 0.64
C THR A 62 -24.87 -9.34 -0.86
N LEU A 63 -24.27 -8.49 -1.69
CA LEU A 63 -24.34 -8.63 -3.15
C LEU A 63 -23.70 -9.94 -3.62
N ALA A 64 -22.60 -10.37 -2.99
CA ALA A 64 -22.02 -11.70 -3.26
C ALA A 64 -22.98 -12.83 -2.87
N GLY A 65 -23.63 -12.77 -1.70
CA GLY A 65 -24.60 -13.76 -1.24
C GLY A 65 -25.82 -13.87 -2.17
N GLN A 66 -26.27 -12.77 -2.75
CA GLN A 66 -27.36 -12.74 -3.72
C GLN A 66 -27.05 -13.51 -5.03
N ARG A 67 -25.76 -13.71 -5.35
CA ARG A 67 -25.33 -14.52 -6.50
C ARG A 67 -25.64 -16.01 -6.33
N ARG A 68 -25.88 -16.47 -5.09
CA ARG A 68 -26.17 -17.88 -4.76
C ARG A 68 -25.10 -18.85 -5.28
N ILE A 69 -23.85 -18.43 -5.25
CA ILE A 69 -22.68 -19.23 -5.63
C ILE A 69 -21.91 -19.65 -4.37
N PRO A 70 -21.20 -20.79 -4.40
CA PRO A 70 -20.42 -21.25 -3.26
C PRO A 70 -19.11 -20.43 -3.15
N VAL A 71 -19.11 -19.36 -2.36
CA VAL A 71 -17.90 -18.57 -2.09
C VAL A 71 -16.95 -19.41 -1.25
N ASP A 72 -15.72 -19.59 -1.73
CA ASP A 72 -14.69 -20.41 -1.08
C ASP A 72 -14.05 -19.70 0.13
N SER A 73 -13.79 -18.41 -0.01
CA SER A 73 -13.27 -17.58 1.09
C SER A 73 -13.40 -16.08 0.82
N ILE A 74 -13.10 -15.29 1.87
CA ILE A 74 -13.04 -13.83 1.87
C ILE A 74 -11.64 -13.42 2.35
N GLY A 75 -11.04 -12.39 1.75
CA GLY A 75 -9.78 -11.78 2.19
C GLY A 75 -9.87 -10.27 2.18
N ILE A 76 -9.20 -9.61 3.15
CA ILE A 76 -9.20 -8.15 3.29
C ILE A 76 -7.77 -7.65 3.27
N ASP A 77 -7.46 -6.67 2.42
CA ASP A 77 -6.25 -5.87 2.47
C ASP A 77 -6.58 -4.38 2.58
N THR A 78 -5.64 -3.62 3.15
CA THR A 78 -5.79 -2.19 3.36
C THR A 78 -4.45 -1.47 3.18
N TRP A 79 -4.48 -0.13 3.30
CA TRP A 79 -3.28 0.69 3.49
C TRP A 79 -2.55 0.33 4.78
N GLY A 80 -1.25 0.66 4.87
CA GLY A 80 -0.38 0.34 5.99
C GLY A 80 -0.53 1.24 7.22
N VAL A 81 0.18 0.90 8.27
CA VAL A 81 0.52 1.63 9.49
C VAL A 81 -0.59 1.94 10.49
N ASP A 82 -1.85 2.03 10.09
CA ASP A 82 -2.95 2.44 10.97
C ASP A 82 -3.56 1.29 11.75
N MET A 83 -4.04 1.60 12.96
CA MET A 83 -4.48 0.62 13.94
C MET A 83 -5.80 1.02 14.61
N ALA A 84 -6.57 0.02 15.01
CA ALA A 84 -7.76 0.14 15.85
C ALA A 84 -7.51 -0.47 17.23
N CYS A 85 -8.06 0.14 18.28
CA CYS A 85 -8.04 -0.39 19.64
C CYS A 85 -9.33 -1.14 19.93
N VAL A 86 -9.22 -2.34 20.52
CA VAL A 86 -10.36 -3.17 20.96
C VAL A 86 -10.36 -3.21 22.47
N ALA A 87 -11.48 -2.88 23.07
CA ALA A 87 -11.70 -2.91 24.53
C ALA A 87 -11.89 -4.36 25.05
N ALA A 88 -11.90 -4.52 26.38
CA ALA A 88 -12.03 -5.83 27.02
C ALA A 88 -13.38 -6.53 26.73
N ASP A 89 -14.44 -5.76 26.47
CA ASP A 89 -15.75 -6.29 26.09
C ASP A 89 -15.85 -6.69 24.60
N GLY A 90 -14.78 -6.51 23.83
CA GLY A 90 -14.71 -6.82 22.40
C GLY A 90 -15.19 -5.69 21.49
N THR A 91 -15.65 -4.56 22.00
CA THR A 91 -16.01 -3.41 21.19
C THR A 91 -14.79 -2.60 20.78
N LEU A 92 -14.88 -1.82 19.69
CA LEU A 92 -13.82 -0.87 19.33
C LEU A 92 -13.83 0.28 20.36
N ALA A 93 -12.66 0.60 20.92
CA ALA A 93 -12.50 1.62 21.96
C ALA A 93 -12.55 3.06 21.39
N GLY A 94 -12.88 3.23 20.12
CA GLY A 94 -13.00 4.52 19.42
C GLY A 94 -12.65 4.38 17.94
N LEU A 95 -12.65 5.51 17.23
CA LEU A 95 -12.26 5.54 15.82
C LEU A 95 -10.73 5.50 15.69
N PRO A 96 -10.18 4.71 14.73
CA PRO A 96 -8.76 4.72 14.41
C PRO A 96 -8.26 6.10 14.00
N ARG A 97 -7.19 6.60 14.63
CA ARG A 97 -6.53 7.83 14.22
C ARG A 97 -5.85 7.61 12.87
N ALA A 98 -5.97 8.55 11.95
CA ALA A 98 -5.42 8.38 10.62
C ALA A 98 -3.93 8.81 10.57
N TYR A 99 -3.11 8.12 9.80
CA TYR A 99 -1.70 8.46 9.58
C TYR A 99 -1.49 9.86 8.99
N ARG A 100 -2.52 10.43 8.36
CA ARG A 100 -2.49 11.80 7.81
C ARG A 100 -2.71 12.87 8.87
N ASP A 101 -3.03 12.50 10.08
CA ASP A 101 -3.17 13.44 11.20
C ASP A 101 -1.77 13.91 11.67
N PRO A 102 -1.56 15.20 11.91
CA PRO A 102 -0.25 15.75 12.26
C PRO A 102 0.23 15.43 13.69
N TYR A 103 -0.51 14.63 14.48
CA TYR A 103 -0.17 14.34 15.89
C TYR A 103 1.18 13.65 16.09
N THR A 104 1.74 13.05 15.05
CA THR A 104 3.07 12.42 15.07
C THR A 104 4.21 13.37 14.71
N ASN A 105 3.92 14.63 14.37
CA ASN A 105 4.95 15.60 14.04
C ASN A 105 5.87 15.86 15.26
N GLY A 106 7.19 15.74 15.05
CA GLY A 106 8.21 15.88 16.09
C GLY A 106 8.41 14.64 16.98
N VAL A 107 7.50 13.65 16.91
CA VAL A 107 7.59 12.41 17.71
C VAL A 107 8.80 11.56 17.35
N PRO A 108 9.16 11.35 16.06
CA PRO A 108 10.38 10.63 15.72
C PRO A 108 11.64 11.26 16.32
N GLU A 109 11.79 12.58 16.27
CA GLU A 109 12.92 13.31 16.81
C GLU A 109 13.02 13.17 18.34
N GLU A 110 11.87 13.18 19.04
CA GLU A 110 11.82 12.90 20.48
C GLU A 110 12.23 11.46 20.79
N PHE A 111 11.69 10.49 20.03
CA PHE A 111 11.98 9.07 20.20
C PHE A 111 13.46 8.77 19.98
N PHE A 112 14.09 9.40 18.97
CA PHE A 112 15.50 9.18 18.64
C PHE A 112 16.49 9.78 19.66
N ARG A 113 16.03 10.62 20.58
CA ARG A 113 16.84 11.04 21.75
C ARG A 113 17.04 9.90 22.75
N LYS A 114 16.15 8.89 22.72
CA LYS A 114 16.17 7.71 23.59
C LYS A 114 16.82 6.51 22.91
N ILE A 115 16.37 6.22 21.70
CA ILE A 115 16.90 5.13 20.88
C ILE A 115 17.39 5.77 19.57
N PRO A 116 18.70 5.72 19.27
CA PRO A 116 19.25 6.34 18.06
C PRO A 116 18.53 5.85 16.78
N ARG A 117 18.30 6.75 15.84
CA ARG A 117 17.63 6.50 14.57
C ARG A 117 18.21 5.28 13.84
N GLN A 118 19.53 5.17 13.82
CA GLN A 118 20.26 4.05 13.20
C GLN A 118 19.93 2.71 13.89
N GLU A 119 19.83 2.71 15.23
CA GLU A 119 19.46 1.50 15.98
C GLU A 119 18.03 1.05 15.68
N VAL A 120 17.07 1.98 15.58
CA VAL A 120 15.69 1.67 15.16
C VAL A 120 15.70 1.04 13.77
N TYR A 121 16.43 1.62 12.81
CA TYR A 121 16.54 1.06 11.47
C TYR A 121 17.24 -0.30 11.46
N ARG A 122 18.34 -0.46 12.19
CA ARG A 122 19.10 -1.70 12.29
C ARG A 122 18.23 -2.87 12.79
N ARG A 123 17.28 -2.58 13.68
CA ARG A 123 16.35 -3.58 14.23
C ARG A 123 15.21 -3.90 13.27
N THR A 124 14.67 -2.91 12.63
CA THR A 124 13.40 -3.06 11.88
C THR A 124 13.58 -3.04 10.36
N GLY A 125 14.65 -2.41 9.87
CA GLY A 125 14.87 -2.22 8.44
C GLY A 125 13.84 -1.33 7.75
N ILE A 126 12.97 -0.65 8.50
CA ILE A 126 11.85 0.12 7.94
C ILE A 126 12.24 1.57 7.67
N GLN A 127 11.89 2.05 6.49
CA GLN A 127 12.00 3.47 6.11
C GLN A 127 11.39 4.36 7.19
N ILE A 128 12.16 5.33 7.67
CA ILE A 128 11.69 6.22 8.73
C ILE A 128 10.76 7.27 8.12
N MET A 129 9.51 7.19 8.53
CA MET A 129 8.43 8.12 8.22
C MET A 129 7.77 8.52 9.55
N ASN A 130 7.39 9.79 9.71
CA ASN A 130 6.81 10.28 10.97
C ASN A 130 5.51 9.55 11.38
N PHE A 131 4.76 9.04 10.41
CA PHE A 131 3.49 8.37 10.60
C PHE A 131 3.59 6.84 10.80
N ASN A 132 4.77 6.26 10.90
CA ASN A 132 4.90 4.81 11.18
C ASN A 132 4.23 4.46 12.51
N SER A 133 3.68 3.26 12.61
CA SER A 133 2.87 2.83 13.77
C SER A 133 3.59 3.00 15.11
N LEU A 134 4.91 2.79 15.15
CA LEU A 134 5.71 3.01 16.35
C LEU A 134 5.55 4.44 16.89
N PHE A 135 5.61 5.44 15.99
CA PHE A 135 5.49 6.85 16.38
C PHE A 135 4.04 7.23 16.64
N GLN A 136 3.08 6.60 15.96
CA GLN A 136 1.66 6.76 16.25
C GLN A 136 1.35 6.29 17.68
N LEU A 137 1.85 5.12 18.08
CA LEU A 137 1.68 4.58 19.44
C LEU A 137 2.33 5.49 20.49
N ARG A 138 3.55 5.95 20.23
CA ARG A 138 4.24 6.88 21.12
C ARG A 138 3.48 8.20 21.28
N ALA A 139 2.96 8.77 20.19
CA ALA A 139 2.13 9.97 20.21
C ALA A 139 0.83 9.76 20.99
N ALA A 140 0.14 8.65 20.73
CA ALA A 140 -1.11 8.29 21.41
C ALA A 140 -0.93 8.15 22.93
N ARG A 141 0.17 7.54 23.38
CA ARG A 141 0.53 7.48 24.82
C ARG A 141 0.84 8.85 25.38
N GLY A 142 1.59 9.67 24.63
CA GLY A 142 1.92 11.04 25.05
C GLY A 142 0.71 11.96 25.20
N GLU A 143 -0.30 11.78 24.35
CA GLU A 143 -1.59 12.50 24.42
C GLU A 143 -2.57 11.92 25.46
N GLY A 144 -2.28 10.77 26.09
CA GLY A 144 -3.24 10.06 26.96
C GLY A 144 -4.50 9.62 26.21
N MET A 145 -4.31 9.08 24.99
CA MET A 145 -5.45 8.67 24.14
C MET A 145 -6.24 7.56 24.84
N SER A 146 -7.47 7.85 25.24
CA SER A 146 -8.33 6.92 26.00
C SER A 146 -8.58 5.59 25.29
N ALA A 147 -8.61 5.59 23.95
CA ALA A 147 -8.73 4.35 23.16
C ALA A 147 -7.57 3.38 23.42
N LEU A 148 -6.33 3.88 23.47
CA LEU A 148 -5.14 3.07 23.76
C LEU A 148 -5.02 2.73 25.23
N GLU A 149 -5.41 3.66 26.12
CA GLU A 149 -5.40 3.44 27.58
C GLU A 149 -6.32 2.28 28.00
N ASN A 150 -7.46 2.12 27.33
CA ASN A 150 -8.46 1.11 27.63
C ASN A 150 -8.41 -0.08 26.66
N ALA A 151 -7.37 -0.18 25.83
CA ALA A 151 -7.25 -1.27 24.88
C ALA A 151 -6.92 -2.60 25.59
N ALA A 152 -7.65 -3.64 25.27
CA ALA A 152 -7.29 -5.03 25.55
C ALA A 152 -6.56 -5.67 24.35
N SER A 153 -6.70 -5.09 23.14
CA SER A 153 -5.93 -5.48 21.97
C SER A 153 -5.79 -4.31 21.01
N VAL A 154 -4.70 -4.29 20.24
CA VAL A 154 -4.46 -3.38 19.12
C VAL A 154 -4.38 -4.22 17.85
N LEU A 155 -5.17 -3.84 16.84
CA LEU A 155 -5.28 -4.54 15.55
C LEU A 155 -4.97 -3.57 14.41
N PHE A 156 -4.20 -3.99 13.42
CA PHE A 156 -4.07 -3.22 12.18
C PHE A 156 -5.40 -3.19 11.43
N MET A 157 -5.56 -2.23 10.53
CA MET A 157 -6.86 -2.00 9.87
C MET A 157 -7.45 -3.26 9.21
N PRO A 158 -6.71 -4.08 8.41
CA PRO A 158 -7.29 -5.29 7.82
C PRO A 158 -7.63 -6.35 8.87
N ASP A 159 -6.83 -6.43 9.93
CA ASP A 159 -7.09 -7.35 11.05
C ASP A 159 -8.32 -6.93 11.85
N ALA A 160 -8.50 -5.62 12.07
CA ALA A 160 -9.67 -5.09 12.77
C ALA A 160 -10.96 -5.34 11.99
N LEU A 161 -10.95 -5.15 10.67
CA LEU A 161 -12.10 -5.45 9.80
C LEU A 161 -12.37 -6.96 9.74
N SER A 162 -11.33 -7.79 9.66
CA SER A 162 -11.47 -9.25 9.74
C SER A 162 -12.02 -9.69 11.10
N TYR A 163 -11.60 -9.04 12.19
CA TYR A 163 -12.14 -9.27 13.53
C TYR A 163 -13.65 -8.94 13.59
N LEU A 164 -14.08 -7.82 13.03
CA LEU A 164 -15.50 -7.47 12.99
C LEU A 164 -16.35 -8.49 12.21
N LEU A 165 -15.76 -9.18 11.22
CA LEU A 165 -16.44 -10.23 10.46
C LEU A 165 -16.45 -11.59 11.17
N THR A 166 -15.42 -11.90 11.96
CA THR A 166 -15.17 -13.27 12.46
C THR A 166 -15.21 -13.41 13.98
N GLY A 167 -14.91 -12.34 14.72
CA GLY A 167 -14.62 -12.37 16.15
C GLY A 167 -13.18 -12.79 16.50
N GLU A 168 -12.36 -13.16 15.53
CA GLU A 168 -10.99 -13.66 15.74
C GLU A 168 -9.95 -12.53 15.66
N LYS A 169 -9.07 -12.45 16.66
CA LYS A 169 -8.01 -11.45 16.73
C LYS A 169 -6.69 -12.05 16.27
N VAL A 170 -6.11 -11.45 15.24
CA VAL A 170 -4.79 -11.81 14.68
C VAL A 170 -4.00 -10.56 14.35
N CYS A 171 -2.72 -10.71 14.06
CA CYS A 171 -1.84 -9.70 13.51
C CYS A 171 -1.21 -10.25 12.23
N GLU A 172 -1.67 -9.82 11.07
CA GLU A 172 -1.14 -10.34 9.81
C GLU A 172 0.26 -9.79 9.55
N TYR A 173 1.15 -10.67 9.09
CA TYR A 173 2.59 -10.41 8.95
C TYR A 173 2.93 -9.22 8.04
N THR A 174 2.29 -9.10 6.87
CA THR A 174 2.67 -8.07 5.89
C THR A 174 2.27 -6.68 6.34
N ILE A 175 1.12 -6.55 7.02
CA ILE A 175 0.68 -5.27 7.57
C ILE A 175 1.49 -4.91 8.83
N LEU A 176 1.77 -5.88 9.72
CA LEU A 176 2.64 -5.70 10.88
C LEU A 176 4.02 -5.20 10.46
N SER A 177 4.56 -5.70 9.36
CA SER A 177 5.88 -5.34 8.87
C SER A 177 6.02 -3.84 8.55
N THR A 178 4.93 -3.12 8.32
CA THR A 178 4.97 -1.66 8.06
C THR A 178 5.16 -0.83 9.33
N SER A 179 5.06 -1.45 10.50
CA SER A 179 4.88 -0.78 11.79
C SER A 179 6.09 -0.08 12.36
N GLN A 180 7.31 -0.47 11.96
CA GLN A 180 8.59 -0.06 12.54
C GLN A 180 8.82 -0.57 13.98
N PHE A 181 8.18 -1.66 14.38
CA PHE A 181 8.48 -2.38 15.63
C PHE A 181 8.51 -3.90 15.48
N MET A 182 8.66 -4.42 14.26
CA MET A 182 8.91 -5.83 13.97
C MET A 182 10.35 -6.03 13.51
N ASP A 183 11.03 -7.06 14.01
CA ASP A 183 12.30 -7.50 13.43
C ASP A 183 12.02 -8.37 12.18
N PRO A 184 12.42 -7.96 10.99
CA PRO A 184 12.13 -8.69 9.75
C PRO A 184 12.88 -10.02 9.64
N ARG A 185 13.92 -10.27 10.45
CA ARG A 185 14.71 -11.52 10.47
C ARG A 185 13.99 -12.60 11.25
N THR A 186 13.47 -12.25 12.43
CA THR A 186 12.72 -13.17 13.30
C THR A 186 11.23 -13.16 13.04
N ARG A 187 10.73 -12.06 12.44
CA ARG A 187 9.29 -11.77 12.23
C ARG A 187 8.53 -11.60 13.54
N GLU A 188 9.26 -11.23 14.58
CA GLU A 188 8.71 -11.01 15.91
C GLU A 188 8.62 -9.51 16.23
N ILE A 189 7.69 -9.17 17.09
CA ILE A 189 7.51 -7.81 17.60
C ILE A 189 8.67 -7.47 18.55
N ASP A 190 9.38 -6.35 18.34
CA ASP A 190 10.38 -5.82 19.27
C ASP A 190 9.71 -5.16 20.48
N GLY A 191 9.15 -6.02 21.32
CA GLY A 191 8.48 -5.59 22.54
C GLY A 191 9.43 -5.11 23.64
N ALA A 192 10.63 -5.69 23.71
CA ALA A 192 11.57 -5.45 24.79
C ALA A 192 12.22 -4.05 24.75
N LEU A 193 12.37 -3.47 23.56
CA LEU A 193 12.99 -2.15 23.41
C LEU A 193 12.01 -1.16 22.78
N LEU A 194 11.57 -1.39 21.54
CA LEU A 194 10.85 -0.37 20.78
C LEU A 194 9.46 -0.09 21.34
N LEU A 195 8.64 -1.11 21.60
CA LEU A 195 7.31 -0.91 22.17
C LEU A 195 7.37 -0.43 23.62
N ARG A 196 8.34 -0.91 24.42
CA ARG A 196 8.55 -0.43 25.78
C ARG A 196 8.86 1.07 25.80
N GLU A 197 9.76 1.54 24.92
CA GLU A 197 10.08 2.99 24.82
C GLU A 197 8.88 3.80 24.30
N ALA A 198 8.04 3.22 23.42
CA ALA A 198 6.78 3.82 23.01
C ALA A 198 5.74 3.87 24.16
N GLY A 199 5.98 3.16 25.27
CA GLY A 199 5.06 3.07 26.41
C GLY A 199 3.90 2.13 26.18
N VAL A 200 4.07 1.09 25.33
CA VAL A 200 3.02 0.17 24.91
C VAL A 200 3.38 -1.25 25.31
N ASP A 201 2.41 -1.96 25.90
CA ASP A 201 2.58 -3.36 26.26
C ASP A 201 2.51 -4.24 24.99
N PRO A 202 3.54 -5.04 24.68
CA PRO A 202 3.53 -5.96 23.55
C PRO A 202 2.36 -6.98 23.60
N ALA A 203 1.84 -7.31 24.77
CA ALA A 203 0.71 -8.22 24.94
C ALA A 203 -0.61 -7.70 24.33
N LEU A 204 -0.67 -6.41 23.98
CA LEU A 204 -1.80 -5.84 23.25
C LEU A 204 -1.91 -6.33 21.80
N PHE A 205 -0.80 -6.84 21.24
CA PHE A 205 -0.80 -7.36 19.87
C PHE A 205 -1.05 -8.88 19.92
N PRO A 206 -2.06 -9.37 19.16
CA PRO A 206 -2.34 -10.79 19.12
C PRO A 206 -1.27 -11.56 18.32
N ARG A 207 -1.42 -12.88 18.25
CA ARG A 207 -0.50 -13.76 17.53
C ARG A 207 -0.32 -13.34 16.08
N VAL A 208 0.91 -13.39 15.61
CA VAL A 208 1.25 -13.13 14.20
C VAL A 208 0.80 -14.29 13.33
N VAL A 209 0.16 -13.99 12.20
CA VAL A 209 -0.25 -14.97 11.18
C VAL A 209 0.33 -14.61 9.82
N MET A 210 0.73 -15.65 9.07
CA MET A 210 1.26 -15.48 7.72
C MET A 210 0.14 -15.44 6.69
N PRO A 211 0.34 -14.78 5.51
CA PRO A 211 -0.57 -14.84 4.38
C PRO A 211 -0.92 -16.29 4.00
N GLY A 212 -2.18 -16.53 3.65
CA GLY A 212 -2.70 -17.85 3.31
C GLY A 212 -3.23 -18.66 4.50
N ARG A 213 -3.20 -18.11 5.73
CA ARG A 213 -3.76 -18.78 6.92
C ARG A 213 -5.22 -18.40 7.11
N ARG A 214 -6.07 -19.38 7.39
CA ARG A 214 -7.44 -19.13 7.81
C ARG A 214 -7.45 -18.42 9.16
N ILE A 215 -8.15 -17.29 9.25
CA ILE A 215 -8.39 -16.51 10.46
C ILE A 215 -9.54 -17.15 11.24
N GLY A 216 -10.69 -17.29 10.60
CA GLY A 216 -11.92 -17.81 11.14
C GLY A 216 -12.94 -18.07 10.04
N ALA A 217 -14.21 -18.03 10.40
CA ALA A 217 -15.33 -17.96 9.46
C ALA A 217 -16.20 -16.75 9.80
N LEU A 218 -17.04 -16.31 8.89
CA LEU A 218 -18.03 -15.27 9.19
C LEU A 218 -18.82 -15.67 10.45
N CYS A 219 -18.93 -14.76 11.40
CA CYS A 219 -19.75 -14.99 12.59
C CYS A 219 -21.24 -15.12 12.18
N ASP A 220 -22.04 -15.75 13.03
CA ASP A 220 -23.45 -16.07 12.72
C ASP A 220 -24.29 -14.84 12.31
N ALA A 221 -24.03 -13.69 12.91
CA ALA A 221 -24.74 -12.46 12.59
C ALA A 221 -24.45 -12.01 11.14
N VAL A 222 -23.15 -11.97 10.78
CA VAL A 222 -22.67 -11.58 9.45
C VAL A 222 -23.11 -12.63 8.42
N ALA A 223 -22.98 -13.92 8.72
CA ALA A 223 -23.37 -15.01 7.84
C ALA A 223 -24.86 -14.94 7.46
N ARG A 224 -25.73 -14.66 8.45
CA ARG A 224 -27.17 -14.47 8.20
C ARG A 224 -27.47 -13.20 7.44
N GLN A 225 -26.86 -12.07 7.80
CA GLN A 225 -27.11 -10.77 7.16
C GLN A 225 -26.71 -10.77 5.69
N THR A 226 -25.58 -11.39 5.35
CA THR A 226 -25.04 -11.43 3.98
C THR A 226 -25.62 -12.57 3.14
N GLY A 227 -26.21 -13.58 3.77
CA GLY A 227 -26.69 -14.80 3.09
C GLY A 227 -25.57 -15.74 2.60
N LEU A 228 -24.31 -15.49 3.00
CA LEU A 228 -23.16 -16.29 2.56
C LEU A 228 -22.95 -17.58 3.39
N GLY A 229 -23.52 -17.66 4.60
CA GLY A 229 -23.21 -18.74 5.55
C GLY A 229 -21.83 -18.57 6.19
N ALA A 230 -21.30 -19.65 6.77
CA ALA A 230 -20.03 -19.64 7.50
C ALA A 230 -18.80 -19.69 6.56
N VAL A 231 -18.71 -18.77 5.62
CA VAL A 231 -17.58 -18.67 4.68
C VAL A 231 -16.28 -18.36 5.44
N PRO A 232 -15.17 -19.06 5.13
CA PRO A 232 -13.87 -18.78 5.74
C PRO A 232 -13.35 -17.38 5.39
N VAL A 233 -12.74 -16.71 6.38
CA VAL A 233 -11.92 -15.51 6.19
C VAL A 233 -10.46 -15.91 6.26
N VAL A 234 -9.69 -15.53 5.26
CA VAL A 234 -8.27 -15.86 5.08
C VAL A 234 -7.44 -14.61 5.27
N ALA A 235 -6.37 -14.71 6.07
CA ALA A 235 -5.32 -13.71 6.11
C ALA A 235 -4.66 -13.68 4.71
N VAL A 236 -4.94 -12.66 3.95
CA VAL A 236 -4.22 -12.38 2.69
C VAL A 236 -2.97 -11.57 3.00
N ALA A 237 -2.25 -11.05 2.02
CA ALA A 237 -1.26 -10.04 2.31
C ALA A 237 -2.01 -8.74 2.70
N GLY A 238 -2.15 -8.50 4.00
CA GLY A 238 -3.02 -7.46 4.56
C GLY A 238 -2.61 -6.03 4.20
N HIS A 239 -1.33 -5.82 3.84
CA HIS A 239 -0.87 -4.57 3.22
C HIS A 239 -1.15 -4.61 1.71
N ASP A 240 -1.96 -3.69 1.19
CA ASP A 240 -2.38 -3.59 -0.21
C ASP A 240 -1.21 -3.74 -1.21
N THR A 241 -0.09 -3.09 -0.92
CA THR A 241 1.12 -3.19 -1.74
C THR A 241 1.73 -4.60 -1.69
N ALA A 242 1.64 -5.33 -0.58
CA ALA A 242 2.13 -6.71 -0.52
C ALA A 242 1.25 -7.64 -1.38
N SER A 243 -0.06 -7.43 -1.35
CA SER A 243 -1.00 -8.10 -2.27
C SER A 243 -0.65 -7.75 -3.73
N ALA A 244 -0.43 -6.46 -4.04
CA ALA A 244 -0.08 -6.05 -5.39
C ALA A 244 1.22 -6.68 -5.90
N VAL A 245 2.27 -6.76 -5.08
CA VAL A 245 3.56 -7.37 -5.45
C VAL A 245 3.44 -8.88 -5.63
N ALA A 246 2.60 -9.55 -4.84
CA ALA A 246 2.31 -10.98 -5.04
C ALA A 246 1.72 -11.27 -6.44
N ALA A 247 1.00 -10.30 -7.02
CA ALA A 247 0.39 -10.40 -8.34
C ALA A 247 1.32 -10.03 -9.51
N VAL A 248 2.54 -9.61 -9.28
CA VAL A 248 3.50 -9.32 -10.37
C VAL A 248 3.70 -10.57 -11.22
N PRO A 249 3.39 -10.55 -12.54
CA PRO A 249 3.48 -11.73 -13.40
C PRO A 249 4.93 -12.02 -13.84
N ALA A 250 5.86 -11.96 -12.90
CA ALA A 250 7.27 -12.19 -13.14
C ALA A 250 7.56 -13.66 -13.49
N ARG A 251 8.44 -13.87 -14.48
CA ARG A 251 8.85 -15.20 -14.92
C ARG A 251 10.00 -15.79 -14.08
N ASN A 252 10.76 -14.92 -13.44
CA ASN A 252 11.88 -15.26 -12.56
C ASN A 252 11.98 -14.25 -11.42
N GLY A 253 12.95 -14.40 -10.51
CA GLY A 253 13.16 -13.50 -9.38
C GLY A 253 14.02 -12.25 -9.68
N ARG A 254 14.42 -12.01 -10.94
CA ARG A 254 15.36 -10.95 -11.32
C ARG A 254 14.65 -9.71 -11.83
N PHE A 255 13.68 -9.24 -11.09
CA PHE A 255 12.85 -8.07 -11.45
C PHE A 255 12.84 -7.01 -10.35
N ALA A 256 12.59 -5.78 -10.75
CA ALA A 256 12.08 -4.73 -9.88
C ALA A 256 10.59 -4.53 -10.15
N TYR A 257 9.89 -4.01 -9.17
CA TYR A 257 8.50 -3.59 -9.33
C TYR A 257 8.31 -2.12 -8.99
N LEU A 258 7.30 -1.52 -9.58
CA LEU A 258 6.79 -0.19 -9.28
C LEU A 258 5.27 -0.30 -9.09
N SER A 259 4.81 -0.30 -7.83
CA SER A 259 3.40 -0.12 -7.53
C SER A 259 3.08 1.36 -7.69
N SER A 260 2.43 1.70 -8.80
CA SER A 260 2.21 3.09 -9.22
C SER A 260 0.75 3.52 -9.00
N GLY A 261 0.58 4.51 -8.15
CA GLY A 261 -0.68 5.14 -7.79
C GLY A 261 -0.46 6.54 -7.26
N THR A 262 -1.22 6.98 -6.27
CA THR A 262 -1.01 8.23 -5.54
C THR A 262 0.41 8.27 -4.95
N TRP A 263 0.81 7.18 -4.27
CA TRP A 263 2.19 6.84 -3.96
C TRP A 263 2.78 5.97 -5.06
N SER A 264 4.08 5.99 -5.18
CA SER A 264 4.85 5.06 -6.00
C SER A 264 5.81 4.30 -5.10
N LEU A 265 5.66 2.97 -5.04
CA LEU A 265 6.52 2.10 -4.25
C LEU A 265 7.38 1.29 -5.20
N MET A 266 8.67 1.60 -5.25
CA MET A 266 9.62 0.88 -6.13
C MET A 266 10.53 -0.01 -5.31
N GLY A 267 10.64 -1.28 -5.69
CA GLY A 267 11.43 -2.24 -4.95
C GLY A 267 11.76 -3.52 -5.70
N ILE A 268 12.41 -4.40 -4.97
CA ILE A 268 12.70 -5.79 -5.35
C ILE A 268 12.14 -6.73 -4.28
N GLU A 269 11.97 -7.98 -4.65
CA GLU A 269 11.60 -9.03 -3.70
C GLU A 269 12.81 -9.93 -3.45
N VAL A 270 13.13 -10.12 -2.18
CA VAL A 270 14.32 -10.87 -1.74
C VAL A 270 13.95 -11.88 -0.64
N PRO A 271 14.70 -12.96 -0.46
CA PRO A 271 14.41 -13.94 0.60
C PRO A 271 14.75 -13.40 2.00
N GLU A 272 15.74 -12.52 2.12
CA GLU A 272 16.25 -11.99 3.39
C GLU A 272 16.28 -10.46 3.37
N PRO A 273 16.11 -9.77 4.52
CA PRO A 273 16.13 -8.32 4.58
C PRO A 273 17.52 -7.74 4.28
N ILE A 274 17.54 -6.62 3.56
CA ILE A 274 18.77 -5.85 3.26
C ILE A 274 18.85 -4.68 4.23
N ILE A 275 19.57 -4.88 5.34
CA ILE A 275 19.75 -3.89 6.40
C ILE A 275 21.24 -3.60 6.54
N THR A 276 21.69 -2.55 5.87
CA THR A 276 23.09 -2.09 5.81
C THR A 276 23.16 -0.59 6.08
N GLU A 277 24.37 -0.07 6.33
CA GLU A 277 24.59 1.38 6.42
C GLU A 277 24.16 2.10 5.15
N GLU A 278 24.36 1.48 3.99
CA GLU A 278 23.99 2.05 2.71
C GLU A 278 22.46 2.09 2.52
N SER A 279 21.74 0.99 2.86
CA SER A 279 20.29 0.98 2.81
C SER A 279 19.64 1.96 3.80
N TYR A 280 20.27 2.14 4.98
CA TYR A 280 19.89 3.16 5.95
C TYR A 280 20.08 4.57 5.41
N ALA A 281 21.27 4.87 4.86
CA ALA A 281 21.57 6.19 4.31
C ALA A 281 20.64 6.57 3.15
N MET A 282 20.21 5.58 2.35
CA MET A 282 19.27 5.76 1.25
C MET A 282 17.80 5.72 1.69
N ASN A 283 17.55 5.44 2.97
CA ASN A 283 16.22 5.33 3.57
C ASN A 283 15.30 4.34 2.84
N PHE A 284 15.78 3.09 2.62
CA PHE A 284 14.99 1.98 2.11
C PHE A 284 14.23 1.27 3.23
N THR A 285 13.18 0.53 2.86
CA THR A 285 12.36 -0.26 3.78
C THR A 285 12.39 -1.75 3.43
N ASN A 286 12.27 -2.62 4.45
CA ASN A 286 12.21 -4.08 4.33
C ASN A 286 10.86 -4.57 4.86
N GLU A 287 9.85 -4.58 4.02
CA GLU A 287 8.49 -4.98 4.40
C GLU A 287 8.22 -6.44 4.06
N GLY A 288 7.35 -7.09 4.83
CA GLY A 288 6.96 -8.48 4.61
C GLY A 288 6.23 -8.71 3.30
N GLY A 289 6.54 -9.82 2.64
CA GLY A 289 5.87 -10.30 1.43
C GLY A 289 5.20 -11.66 1.62
N VAL A 290 4.56 -12.16 0.57
CA VAL A 290 3.96 -13.52 0.54
C VAL A 290 5.07 -14.56 0.53
N ASP A 291 4.82 -15.76 1.09
CA ASP A 291 5.80 -16.85 1.27
C ASP A 291 7.00 -16.49 2.16
N GLY A 292 6.86 -15.46 3.00
CA GLY A 292 7.93 -14.99 3.88
C GLY A 292 9.05 -14.27 3.14
N THR A 293 8.82 -13.83 1.92
CA THR A 293 9.73 -12.93 1.21
C THR A 293 9.78 -11.57 1.89
N VAL A 294 10.78 -10.78 1.57
CA VAL A 294 10.93 -9.38 1.96
C VAL A 294 10.82 -8.51 0.71
N ARG A 295 9.97 -7.51 0.79
CA ARG A 295 9.87 -6.45 -0.20
C ARG A 295 10.85 -5.35 0.21
N PHE A 296 12.01 -5.32 -0.42
CA PHE A 296 12.99 -4.25 -0.23
C PHE A 296 12.67 -3.11 -1.17
N LEU A 297 12.17 -2.00 -0.64
CA LEU A 297 11.59 -0.93 -1.47
C LEU A 297 11.86 0.47 -0.91
N LYS A 298 11.50 1.45 -1.71
CA LYS A 298 11.44 2.86 -1.33
C LYS A 298 10.08 3.44 -1.68
N ASN A 299 9.47 4.14 -0.73
CA ASN A 299 8.30 4.96 -0.98
C ASN A 299 8.74 6.25 -1.69
N ILE A 300 8.02 6.62 -2.72
CA ILE A 300 8.23 7.80 -3.57
C ILE A 300 6.89 8.51 -3.69
N THR A 301 6.88 9.82 -3.68
CA THR A 301 5.70 10.60 -4.05
C THR A 301 5.39 10.35 -5.53
N GLY A 302 4.25 9.72 -5.80
CA GLY A 302 3.85 9.32 -7.15
C GLY A 302 2.98 10.36 -7.84
N MET A 303 1.82 9.91 -8.35
CA MET A 303 0.85 10.76 -9.05
C MET A 303 0.17 11.79 -8.14
N TRP A 304 0.44 11.80 -6.84
CA TRP A 304 -0.03 12.80 -5.87
C TRP A 304 0.16 14.23 -6.36
N LEU A 305 1.34 14.56 -6.92
CA LEU A 305 1.63 15.88 -7.46
C LEU A 305 0.59 16.29 -8.52
N LEU A 306 0.33 15.39 -9.47
CA LEU A 306 -0.63 15.65 -10.54
C LEU A 306 -2.07 15.72 -10.00
N GLU A 307 -2.45 14.82 -9.10
CA GLU A 307 -3.80 14.81 -8.52
C GLU A 307 -4.09 16.08 -7.71
N GLN A 308 -3.10 16.59 -6.97
CA GLN A 308 -3.24 17.86 -6.27
C GLN A 308 -3.31 19.05 -7.25
N CYS A 309 -2.54 19.02 -8.34
CA CYS A 309 -2.68 20.02 -9.40
C CYS A 309 -4.09 19.98 -10.02
N ARG A 310 -4.60 18.78 -10.33
CA ARG A 310 -5.97 18.61 -10.88
C ARG A 310 -7.03 19.15 -9.93
N ALA A 311 -6.90 18.88 -8.63
CA ALA A 311 -7.84 19.39 -7.62
C ALA A 311 -7.83 20.93 -7.54
N VAL A 312 -6.66 21.57 -7.71
CA VAL A 312 -6.55 23.03 -7.77
C VAL A 312 -7.19 23.57 -9.06
N TRP A 313 -6.85 22.99 -10.20
CA TRP A 313 -7.40 23.41 -11.49
C TRP A 313 -8.93 23.27 -11.57
N SER A 314 -9.48 22.16 -11.07
CA SER A 314 -10.93 21.97 -11.00
C SER A 314 -11.63 23.06 -10.19
N ARG A 315 -11.06 23.44 -9.03
CA ARG A 315 -11.59 24.59 -8.23
C ARG A 315 -11.52 25.93 -8.96
N GLN A 316 -10.64 26.03 -9.96
CA GLN A 316 -10.47 27.20 -10.83
C GLN A 316 -11.30 27.09 -12.13
N GLY A 317 -12.16 26.08 -12.26
CA GLY A 317 -12.99 25.83 -13.44
C GLY A 317 -12.25 25.22 -14.63
N ARG A 318 -11.06 24.67 -14.42
CA ARG A 318 -10.27 23.96 -15.44
C ARG A 318 -10.26 22.47 -15.11
N GLU A 319 -11.03 21.69 -15.87
CA GLU A 319 -11.09 20.25 -15.71
C GLU A 319 -10.29 19.58 -16.84
N TYR A 320 -9.37 18.69 -16.46
CA TYR A 320 -8.57 17.90 -17.38
C TYR A 320 -8.82 16.42 -17.17
N SER A 321 -9.29 15.72 -18.20
CA SER A 321 -9.31 14.27 -18.24
C SER A 321 -7.88 13.71 -18.30
N TYR A 322 -7.69 12.44 -17.93
CA TYR A 322 -6.38 11.78 -18.07
C TYR A 322 -5.89 11.76 -19.52
N GLU A 323 -6.78 11.60 -20.49
CA GLU A 323 -6.46 11.61 -21.90
C GLU A 323 -5.95 13.00 -22.35
N GLU A 324 -6.59 14.07 -21.87
CA GLU A 324 -6.15 15.44 -22.13
C GLU A 324 -4.78 15.72 -21.49
N ILE A 325 -4.55 15.27 -20.26
CA ILE A 325 -3.27 15.40 -19.59
C ILE A 325 -2.16 14.72 -20.39
N VAL A 326 -2.38 13.47 -20.84
CA VAL A 326 -1.41 12.75 -21.67
C VAL A 326 -1.12 13.53 -22.96
N ARG A 327 -2.15 13.95 -23.68
CA ARG A 327 -2.01 14.71 -24.94
C ARG A 327 -1.26 16.05 -24.72
N MET A 328 -1.61 16.81 -23.67
CA MET A 328 -0.95 18.07 -23.34
C MET A 328 0.51 17.84 -22.97
N THR A 329 0.80 16.80 -22.18
CA THR A 329 2.15 16.42 -21.79
C THR A 329 3.01 16.00 -23.00
N GLU A 330 2.46 15.22 -23.94
CA GLU A 330 3.14 14.82 -25.18
C GLU A 330 3.42 16.02 -26.11
N GLY A 331 2.48 16.98 -26.17
CA GLY A 331 2.62 18.18 -26.99
C GLY A 331 3.54 19.25 -26.39
N ALA A 332 3.85 19.18 -25.11
CA ALA A 332 4.75 20.11 -24.45
C ALA A 332 6.23 19.82 -24.79
N ALA A 333 7.06 20.87 -24.83
CA ALA A 333 8.50 20.69 -24.90
C ALA A 333 9.04 19.91 -23.69
N LEU A 334 10.17 19.22 -23.91
CA LEU A 334 10.90 18.57 -22.82
C LEU A 334 11.18 19.57 -21.70
N SER A 335 10.98 19.16 -20.46
CA SER A 335 11.32 20.02 -19.33
C SER A 335 12.84 20.26 -19.30
N PRO A 336 13.29 21.50 -19.18
CA PRO A 336 14.73 21.82 -19.11
C PRO A 336 15.37 21.45 -17.75
N GLY A 337 14.60 20.87 -16.84
CA GLY A 337 15.05 20.40 -15.53
C GLY A 337 14.02 19.49 -14.88
N VAL A 338 14.32 19.00 -13.70
CA VAL A 338 13.44 18.13 -12.91
C VAL A 338 13.29 18.68 -11.49
N ILE A 339 12.17 18.38 -10.84
CA ILE A 339 11.94 18.60 -9.41
C ILE A 339 12.18 17.31 -8.64
N ASP A 340 12.45 17.40 -7.32
CA ASP A 340 12.37 16.23 -6.46
C ASP A 340 10.92 16.02 -6.00
N PRO A 341 10.21 14.96 -6.47
CA PRO A 341 8.84 14.70 -6.06
C PRO A 341 8.67 14.52 -4.54
N ASP A 342 9.73 14.12 -3.84
CA ASP A 342 9.73 13.88 -2.40
C ASP A 342 10.07 15.14 -1.57
N ALA A 343 10.18 16.31 -2.20
CA ALA A 343 10.46 17.56 -1.48
C ALA A 343 9.36 17.88 -0.46
N ALA A 344 9.76 18.33 0.73
CA ALA A 344 8.85 18.56 1.85
C ALA A 344 7.73 19.56 1.52
N GLU A 345 8.00 20.51 0.63
CA GLU A 345 7.06 21.54 0.15
C GLU A 345 5.86 20.94 -0.59
N PHE A 346 6.00 19.71 -1.11
CA PHE A 346 4.95 19.01 -1.86
C PHE A 346 4.11 18.05 -1.01
N ALA A 347 4.41 17.93 0.29
CA ALA A 347 3.70 16.98 1.16
C ALA A 347 2.22 17.32 1.31
N ALA A 348 1.87 18.59 1.54
CA ALA A 348 0.48 19.02 1.72
C ALA A 348 0.27 20.52 1.42
N PRO A 349 0.64 21.03 0.23
CA PRO A 349 0.41 22.43 -0.10
C PRO A 349 -1.06 22.67 -0.40
N THR A 350 -1.56 23.86 -0.10
CA THR A 350 -2.93 24.29 -0.44
C THR A 350 -3.09 24.53 -1.96
N ASP A 351 -1.99 24.89 -2.65
CA ASP A 351 -1.90 25.12 -4.09
C ASP A 351 -0.64 24.45 -4.64
N MET A 352 -0.78 23.23 -5.14
CA MET A 352 0.33 22.45 -5.68
C MET A 352 0.96 23.07 -6.93
N PRO A 353 0.22 23.56 -7.95
CA PRO A 353 0.80 24.29 -9.07
C PRO A 353 1.71 25.44 -8.65
N GLN A 354 1.27 26.22 -7.66
CA GLN A 354 2.07 27.34 -7.15
C GLN A 354 3.27 26.86 -6.34
N ALA A 355 3.12 25.82 -5.52
CA ALA A 355 4.22 25.23 -4.76
C ALA A 355 5.33 24.73 -5.68
N ILE A 356 4.99 24.05 -6.80
CA ILE A 356 5.97 23.58 -7.79
C ILE A 356 6.68 24.77 -8.46
N ARG A 357 5.95 25.81 -8.88
CA ARG A 357 6.56 27.00 -9.48
C ARG A 357 7.51 27.72 -8.51
N THR A 358 7.11 27.85 -7.24
CA THR A 358 7.93 28.45 -6.20
C THR A 358 9.21 27.64 -5.95
N TRP A 359 9.07 26.31 -5.87
CA TRP A 359 10.21 25.41 -5.70
C TRP A 359 11.18 25.53 -6.90
N CYS A 360 10.68 25.54 -8.12
CA CYS A 360 11.49 25.72 -9.33
C CYS A 360 12.30 27.03 -9.27
N ALA A 361 11.65 28.14 -8.94
CA ALA A 361 12.32 29.44 -8.81
C ALA A 361 13.42 29.43 -7.75
N ALA A 362 13.16 28.76 -6.60
CA ALA A 362 14.12 28.68 -5.50
C ALA A 362 15.34 27.79 -5.81
N HIS A 363 15.19 26.80 -6.68
CA HIS A 363 16.25 25.82 -7.00
C HIS A 363 16.87 26.01 -8.39
N GLY A 364 16.58 27.13 -9.07
CA GLY A 364 17.16 27.44 -10.39
C GLY A 364 16.65 26.54 -11.53
N VAL A 365 15.52 25.86 -11.32
CA VAL A 365 14.83 25.11 -12.37
C VAL A 365 13.90 26.08 -13.11
N PRO A 366 13.88 26.09 -14.46
CA PRO A 366 12.98 26.96 -15.20
C PRO A 366 11.52 26.78 -14.78
N VAL A 367 10.85 27.90 -14.49
CA VAL A 367 9.47 27.89 -14.02
C VAL A 367 8.53 27.53 -15.17
N PRO A 368 7.64 26.50 -15.04
CA PRO A 368 6.72 26.13 -16.11
C PRO A 368 5.74 27.27 -16.40
N ALA A 369 5.65 27.65 -17.71
CA ALA A 369 4.88 28.80 -18.14
C ALA A 369 3.36 28.58 -18.09
N ASP A 370 2.92 27.36 -18.34
CA ASP A 370 1.50 26.97 -18.39
C ASP A 370 1.28 25.57 -17.76
N ASP A 371 0.03 25.09 -17.82
CA ASP A 371 -0.34 23.81 -17.25
C ASP A 371 0.27 22.62 -18.03
N ALA A 372 0.44 22.73 -19.35
CA ALA A 372 1.04 21.67 -20.15
C ALA A 372 2.53 21.51 -19.80
N ALA A 373 3.27 22.61 -19.67
CA ALA A 373 4.66 22.60 -19.21
C ALA A 373 4.80 22.07 -17.77
N LEU A 374 3.83 22.39 -16.90
CA LEU A 374 3.80 21.86 -15.52
C LEU A 374 3.55 20.35 -15.51
N MET A 375 2.59 19.86 -16.29
CA MET A 375 2.33 18.43 -16.44
C MET A 375 3.58 17.71 -16.97
N ARG A 376 4.23 18.27 -17.97
CA ARG A 376 5.46 17.73 -18.55
C ARG A 376 6.58 17.65 -17.50
N LEU A 377 6.79 18.71 -16.74
CA LEU A 377 7.77 18.73 -15.65
C LEU A 377 7.51 17.62 -14.61
N ILE A 378 6.25 17.42 -14.23
CA ILE A 378 5.88 16.35 -13.28
C ILE A 378 6.23 14.97 -13.86
N PHE A 379 5.86 14.68 -15.11
CA PHE A 379 6.12 13.38 -15.74
C PHE A 379 7.62 13.14 -15.94
N ASP A 380 8.38 14.12 -16.42
CA ASP A 380 9.83 14.02 -16.58
C ASP A 380 10.50 13.79 -15.21
N SER A 381 10.03 14.47 -14.15
CA SER A 381 10.55 14.32 -12.79
C SER A 381 10.26 12.95 -12.18
N LEU A 382 9.06 12.41 -12.40
CA LEU A 382 8.72 11.06 -11.94
C LEU A 382 9.57 10.00 -12.64
N ALA A 383 9.73 10.09 -13.96
CA ALA A 383 10.57 9.15 -14.71
C ALA A 383 12.04 9.22 -14.27
N ALA A 384 12.57 10.42 -14.04
CA ALA A 384 13.92 10.63 -13.52
C ALA A 384 14.08 10.06 -12.09
N LYS A 385 13.07 10.25 -11.21
CA LYS A 385 13.06 9.71 -9.86
C LYS A 385 13.05 8.19 -9.86
N TYR A 386 12.27 7.57 -10.74
CA TYR A 386 12.25 6.10 -10.89
C TYR A 386 13.61 5.57 -11.37
N ALA A 387 14.29 6.27 -12.29
CA ALA A 387 15.64 5.91 -12.71
C ALA A 387 16.66 6.03 -11.57
N GLU A 388 16.59 7.11 -10.78
CA GLU A 388 17.42 7.30 -9.59
C GLU A 388 17.26 6.16 -8.59
N VAL A 389 16.00 5.83 -8.24
CA VAL A 389 15.70 4.77 -7.26
C VAL A 389 16.09 3.40 -7.78
N LEU A 390 15.86 3.10 -9.07
CA LEU A 390 16.31 1.86 -9.68
C LEU A 390 17.83 1.74 -9.67
N GLY A 391 18.56 2.84 -9.92
CA GLY A 391 20.02 2.89 -9.80
C GLY A 391 20.51 2.55 -8.39
N LYS A 392 19.82 3.03 -7.35
CA LYS A 392 20.08 2.67 -5.95
C LYS A 392 19.77 1.20 -5.67
N LEU A 393 18.64 0.69 -6.17
CA LEU A 393 18.27 -0.73 -6.05
C LEU A 393 19.31 -1.65 -6.69
N ARG A 394 19.80 -1.32 -7.89
CA ARG A 394 20.86 -2.09 -8.58
C ARG A 394 22.15 -2.23 -7.77
N ARG A 395 22.48 -1.24 -6.94
CA ARG A 395 23.66 -1.29 -6.05
C ARG A 395 23.49 -2.23 -4.88
N LEU A 396 22.24 -2.37 -4.39
CA LEU A 396 21.91 -3.13 -3.17
C LEU A 396 21.33 -4.51 -3.48
N ALA A 397 20.81 -4.72 -4.70
CA ALA A 397 20.20 -5.98 -5.09
C ALA A 397 21.24 -7.12 -5.15
N PRO A 398 20.91 -8.34 -4.65
CA PRO A 398 21.77 -9.52 -4.75
C PRO A 398 21.76 -10.16 -6.14
N PHE A 399 21.09 -9.55 -7.12
CA PHE A 399 20.95 -10.05 -8.50
C PHE A 399 20.88 -8.87 -9.47
N GLU A 400 21.13 -9.14 -10.74
CA GLU A 400 20.94 -8.19 -11.82
C GLU A 400 19.44 -8.00 -12.10
N ILE A 401 18.96 -6.74 -12.11
CA ILE A 401 17.56 -6.43 -12.40
C ILE A 401 17.35 -6.37 -13.91
N GLU A 402 16.60 -7.33 -14.45
CA GLU A 402 16.39 -7.52 -15.89
C GLU A 402 15.24 -6.69 -16.45
N CYS A 403 14.20 -6.45 -15.64
CA CYS A 403 13.02 -5.68 -16.04
C CYS A 403 12.39 -4.97 -14.85
N LEU A 404 11.56 -3.96 -15.14
CA LEU A 404 10.72 -3.25 -14.18
C LEU A 404 9.24 -3.57 -14.46
N HIS A 405 8.56 -4.21 -13.51
CA HIS A 405 7.11 -4.39 -13.57
C HIS A 405 6.39 -3.20 -12.99
N VAL A 406 5.54 -2.53 -13.75
CA VAL A 406 4.63 -1.47 -13.27
C VAL A 406 3.26 -2.05 -13.05
N ILE A 407 2.77 -2.00 -11.81
CA ILE A 407 1.49 -2.56 -11.37
C ILE A 407 0.62 -1.48 -10.74
N GLY A 408 -0.68 -1.78 -10.58
CA GLY A 408 -1.67 -0.82 -10.09
C GLY A 408 -2.13 0.14 -11.17
N GLY A 409 -2.84 1.20 -10.78
CA GLY A 409 -3.46 2.16 -11.72
C GLY A 409 -2.49 2.80 -12.71
N GLY A 410 -1.24 3.05 -12.30
CA GLY A 410 -0.19 3.60 -13.15
C GLY A 410 0.22 2.70 -14.32
N ALA A 411 -0.08 1.40 -14.27
CA ALA A 411 0.14 0.49 -15.40
C ALA A 411 -0.64 0.90 -16.66
N GLN A 412 -1.73 1.65 -16.51
CA GLN A 412 -2.54 2.17 -17.61
C GLN A 412 -2.00 3.45 -18.24
N ASN A 413 -1.00 4.09 -17.63
CA ASN A 413 -0.41 5.32 -18.16
C ASN A 413 0.70 5.03 -19.16
N ASP A 414 0.32 4.85 -20.43
CA ASP A 414 1.23 4.52 -21.53
C ASP A 414 2.40 5.51 -21.68
N LEU A 415 2.12 6.80 -21.49
CA LEU A 415 3.14 7.85 -21.63
C LEU A 415 4.20 7.71 -20.53
N LEU A 416 3.77 7.66 -19.25
CA LEU A 416 4.70 7.54 -18.12
C LEU A 416 5.49 6.23 -18.18
N ASN A 417 4.86 5.13 -18.61
CA ASN A 417 5.54 3.84 -18.77
C ASN A 417 6.61 3.87 -19.87
N ARG A 418 6.36 4.54 -21.00
CA ARG A 418 7.39 4.78 -22.05
C ARG A 418 8.53 5.64 -21.53
N MET A 419 8.20 6.77 -20.89
CA MET A 419 9.19 7.68 -20.31
C MET A 419 10.03 6.98 -19.24
N THR A 420 9.39 6.15 -18.43
CA THR A 420 10.07 5.32 -17.42
C THR A 420 11.02 4.33 -18.08
N ALA A 421 10.60 3.60 -19.13
CA ALA A 421 11.46 2.65 -19.83
C ALA A 421 12.71 3.34 -20.41
N ASP A 422 12.53 4.51 -21.04
CA ASP A 422 13.62 5.33 -21.58
C ASP A 422 14.58 5.78 -20.46
N ALA A 423 14.06 6.19 -19.32
CA ALA A 423 14.86 6.70 -18.20
C ALA A 423 15.61 5.58 -17.44
N VAL A 424 14.99 4.41 -17.23
CA VAL A 424 15.60 3.30 -16.48
C VAL A 424 16.53 2.43 -17.32
N GLY A 425 16.42 2.48 -18.63
CA GLY A 425 17.27 1.73 -19.59
C GLY A 425 17.06 0.23 -19.62
N ILE A 426 15.93 -0.27 -19.09
CA ILE A 426 15.53 -1.69 -19.15
C ILE A 426 14.06 -1.79 -19.55
N PRO A 427 13.58 -2.96 -20.03
CA PRO A 427 12.18 -3.16 -20.34
C PRO A 427 11.26 -2.87 -19.15
N VAL A 428 10.18 -2.12 -19.43
CA VAL A 428 9.06 -1.90 -18.49
C VAL A 428 7.89 -2.77 -18.91
N VAL A 429 7.41 -3.62 -18.01
CA VAL A 429 6.25 -4.49 -18.20
C VAL A 429 5.09 -3.96 -17.37
N ALA A 430 4.11 -3.35 -18.03
CA ALA A 430 2.96 -2.73 -17.37
C ALA A 430 1.77 -3.69 -17.28
N GLY A 431 1.21 -3.81 -16.09
CA GLY A 431 0.08 -4.68 -15.72
C GLY A 431 0.45 -5.75 -14.69
N PRO A 432 -0.55 -6.23 -13.97
CA PRO A 432 -1.97 -5.86 -14.01
C PRO A 432 -2.29 -4.52 -13.34
N ALA A 433 -3.33 -3.85 -13.80
CA ALA A 433 -3.87 -2.64 -13.15
C ALA A 433 -4.55 -2.97 -11.82
N GLU A 434 -5.22 -4.12 -11.76
CA GLU A 434 -5.93 -4.64 -10.57
C GLU A 434 -5.04 -5.56 -9.72
N ALA A 435 -3.75 -5.20 -9.56
CA ALA A 435 -2.75 -6.06 -8.94
C ALA A 435 -3.09 -6.41 -7.48
N THR A 436 -3.56 -5.45 -6.69
CA THR A 436 -3.94 -5.67 -5.28
C THR A 436 -5.03 -6.72 -5.18
N ALA A 437 -6.13 -6.54 -5.92
CA ALA A 437 -7.24 -7.49 -5.93
C ALA A 437 -6.79 -8.89 -6.39
N LEU A 438 -5.99 -8.96 -7.45
CA LEU A 438 -5.47 -10.24 -7.95
C LEU A 438 -4.58 -10.94 -6.92
N GLY A 439 -3.71 -10.22 -6.24
CA GLY A 439 -2.85 -10.79 -5.20
C GLY A 439 -3.65 -11.29 -4.00
N ASN A 440 -4.61 -10.48 -3.53
CA ASN A 440 -5.56 -10.89 -2.50
C ASN A 440 -6.25 -12.21 -2.86
N ILE A 441 -6.87 -12.28 -4.04
CA ILE A 441 -7.58 -13.46 -4.55
C ILE A 441 -6.64 -14.67 -4.69
N MET A 442 -5.44 -14.47 -5.22
CA MET A 442 -4.51 -15.60 -5.43
C MET A 442 -3.93 -16.16 -4.13
N VAL A 443 -3.77 -15.32 -3.08
CA VAL A 443 -3.43 -15.82 -1.74
C VAL A 443 -4.57 -16.65 -1.16
N GLN A 444 -5.82 -16.27 -1.37
CA GLN A 444 -6.99 -17.07 -0.99
C GLN A 444 -7.04 -18.38 -1.80
N ALA A 445 -6.82 -18.32 -3.11
CA ALA A 445 -6.77 -19.49 -3.99
C ALA A 445 -5.68 -20.49 -3.54
N ARG A 446 -4.53 -19.98 -3.08
CA ARG A 446 -3.48 -20.80 -2.47
C ARG A 446 -3.93 -21.44 -1.16
N ALA A 447 -4.57 -20.70 -0.28
CA ALA A 447 -5.14 -21.24 0.96
C ALA A 447 -6.16 -22.35 0.69
N ALA A 448 -6.89 -22.25 -0.42
CA ALA A 448 -7.86 -23.23 -0.89
C ALA A 448 -7.24 -24.39 -1.72
N GLY A 449 -5.91 -24.43 -1.90
CA GLY A 449 -5.19 -25.49 -2.61
C GLY A 449 -5.35 -25.45 -4.14
N VAL A 450 -5.80 -24.32 -4.71
CA VAL A 450 -5.91 -24.13 -6.18
C VAL A 450 -4.52 -23.94 -6.80
N VAL A 451 -3.63 -23.26 -6.09
CA VAL A 451 -2.21 -23.07 -6.43
C VAL A 451 -1.36 -23.37 -5.20
N SER A 452 -0.10 -23.79 -5.40
CA SER A 452 0.76 -24.31 -4.32
C SER A 452 1.83 -23.32 -3.83
N SER A 453 2.15 -22.30 -4.63
CA SER A 453 3.28 -21.39 -4.36
C SER A 453 3.07 -20.01 -5.01
N LEU A 454 3.84 -19.01 -4.54
CA LEU A 454 3.88 -17.67 -5.13
C LEU A 454 4.27 -17.72 -6.63
N ALA A 455 5.21 -18.59 -7.00
CA ALA A 455 5.59 -18.78 -8.40
C ALA A 455 4.44 -19.32 -9.26
N GLU A 456 3.60 -20.19 -8.71
CA GLU A 456 2.43 -20.69 -9.41
C GLU A 456 1.32 -19.62 -9.49
N MET A 457 1.12 -18.83 -8.44
CA MET A 457 0.21 -17.68 -8.47
C MET A 457 0.57 -16.73 -9.62
N ARG A 458 1.85 -16.36 -9.74
CA ARG A 458 2.36 -15.47 -10.79
C ARG A 458 2.21 -16.04 -12.19
N ARG A 459 2.47 -17.34 -12.36
CA ARG A 459 2.24 -18.03 -13.66
C ARG A 459 0.75 -18.03 -14.03
N TYR A 460 -0.12 -18.27 -13.06
CA TYR A 460 -1.57 -18.26 -13.26
C TYR A 460 -2.03 -16.86 -13.70
N ILE A 461 -1.61 -15.81 -13.02
CA ILE A 461 -1.90 -14.41 -13.39
C ILE A 461 -1.36 -14.09 -14.79
N GLY A 462 -0.10 -14.44 -15.06
CA GLY A 462 0.56 -14.16 -16.35
C GLY A 462 -0.07 -14.84 -17.57
N ARG A 463 -0.87 -15.91 -17.35
CA ARG A 463 -1.68 -16.55 -18.41
C ARG A 463 -3.05 -15.89 -18.56
N SER A 464 -3.57 -15.33 -17.49
CA SER A 464 -4.95 -14.80 -17.42
C SER A 464 -5.05 -13.32 -17.80
N ILE A 465 -3.96 -12.57 -17.62
CA ILE A 465 -3.96 -11.11 -17.73
C ILE A 465 -2.93 -10.66 -18.77
N GLU A 466 -3.39 -9.81 -19.68
CA GLU A 466 -2.49 -9.18 -20.65
C GLU A 466 -1.61 -8.12 -19.98
N THR A 467 -0.34 -8.10 -20.40
CA THR A 467 0.64 -7.07 -20.01
C THR A 467 1.20 -6.40 -21.25
N LYS A 468 1.56 -5.14 -21.12
CA LYS A 468 2.17 -4.34 -22.18
C LYS A 468 3.63 -4.08 -21.87
N THR A 469 4.52 -4.35 -22.84
CA THR A 469 5.95 -4.14 -22.66
C THR A 469 6.43 -2.92 -23.42
N TYR A 470 7.16 -2.04 -22.74
CA TYR A 470 7.81 -0.87 -23.29
C TYR A 470 9.31 -1.09 -23.30
N GLN A 471 9.93 -1.03 -24.49
CA GLN A 471 11.39 -1.13 -24.64
C GLN A 471 12.00 0.27 -24.50
N PRO A 472 13.16 0.40 -23.83
CA PRO A 472 13.88 1.66 -23.79
C PRO A 472 14.34 2.05 -25.21
N LYS A 473 14.32 3.35 -25.52
CA LYS A 473 14.96 3.86 -26.73
C LYS A 473 16.47 3.63 -26.63
N LYS A 474 17.07 3.21 -27.75
CA LYS A 474 18.52 3.05 -27.88
C LYS A 474 19.24 4.38 -27.90
#